data_d318de2fd26fbd0ee7c30dbc66d631b7
#
_entry.id   d318de2fd26fbd0ee7c30dbc66d631b7
#
_cell.length_a   1.000
_cell.length_b   1.000
_cell.length_c   1.000
_cell.angle_alpha   90.00
_cell.angle_beta   90.00
_cell.angle_gamma   90.00
#
_symmetry.space_group_name_H-M   'P 1'
#
loop_
_entity.id
_entity.type
_entity.pdbx_description
1 polymer ?
#
loop_
_entity_poly.entity_id
_entity_poly.type
_entity_poly.pdbx_seq_one_letter_code
_entity_poly.pdbx_strand_id
1 'polypeptide(L)'
;MISHILEVYFNMEKDLYMLDCFMEGLLKTIIRFAPVAIEKPDDYEARANLMWASSWAINGFINGGKRLAWSCHPIEHELSAIYDITHGLGLAIITPRWLEYCLDETTVSRYVQFGVNVFNINPEQAPMDIARQAIDRLADFLFNTLKLDNTLSKVGITAEHFPVMAQKACRGKVLRGFKPLQQHDIEKIFEMSL
;
A
#
# COMPACT_ATOMS: atom_id res chain seq x y z
N MET A 1 1.55 7.21 -5.49
CA MET A 1 0.61 6.56 -6.42
C MET A 1 0.13 5.20 -5.91
N ILE A 2 0.99 4.19 -5.85
CA ILE A 2 0.59 2.81 -5.45
C ILE A 2 -0.19 2.79 -4.15
N SER A 3 0.31 3.45 -3.08
CA SER A 3 -0.37 3.45 -1.78
C SER A 3 -1.79 4.04 -1.83
N HIS A 4 -2.02 5.13 -2.60
CA HIS A 4 -3.36 5.66 -2.81
C HIS A 4 -4.29 4.64 -3.44
N ILE A 5 -3.82 3.96 -4.50
CA ILE A 5 -4.63 2.96 -5.19
C ILE A 5 -4.89 1.77 -4.26
N LEU A 6 -3.87 1.28 -3.54
CA LEU A 6 -4.00 0.13 -2.66
C LEU A 6 -4.95 0.41 -1.48
N GLU A 7 -4.90 1.58 -0.85
CA GLU A 7 -5.82 1.88 0.26
C GLU A 7 -7.28 2.02 -0.20
N VAL A 8 -7.51 2.42 -1.45
CA VAL A 8 -8.84 2.42 -2.04
C VAL A 8 -9.24 1.02 -2.52
N TYR A 9 -8.30 0.25 -3.05
CA TYR A 9 -8.52 -1.12 -3.52
C TYR A 9 -8.78 -2.08 -2.36
N PHE A 10 -7.95 -2.06 -1.31
CA PHE A 10 -8.13 -2.87 -0.10
C PHE A 10 -9.24 -2.29 0.78
N ASN A 11 -10.46 -2.67 0.49
CA ASN A 11 -11.68 -2.32 1.21
C ASN A 11 -12.61 -3.53 1.26
N MET A 12 -13.65 -3.48 2.09
CA MET A 12 -14.63 -4.56 2.28
C MET A 12 -15.92 -4.34 1.46
N GLU A 13 -15.98 -3.30 0.63
CA GLU A 13 -17.13 -3.08 -0.26
C GLU A 13 -17.15 -4.15 -1.36
N LYS A 14 -18.34 -4.56 -1.77
CA LYS A 14 -18.57 -5.58 -2.78
C LYS A 14 -19.14 -4.96 -4.06
N ASP A 15 -19.14 -5.74 -5.13
CA ASP A 15 -19.81 -5.40 -6.39
C ASP A 15 -19.28 -4.15 -7.10
N LEU A 16 -17.97 -3.89 -6.95
CA LEU A 16 -17.28 -2.76 -7.59
C LEU A 16 -16.34 -3.20 -8.71
N TYR A 17 -16.72 -4.23 -9.45
CA TYR A 17 -15.88 -4.90 -10.46
C TYR A 17 -15.19 -3.93 -11.43
N MET A 18 -15.94 -2.98 -12.02
CA MET A 18 -15.34 -2.03 -12.98
C MET A 18 -14.26 -1.15 -12.32
N LEU A 19 -14.50 -0.66 -11.10
CA LEU A 19 -13.52 0.14 -10.37
C LEU A 19 -12.30 -0.69 -9.97
N ASP A 20 -12.51 -1.95 -9.60
CA ASP A 20 -11.42 -2.86 -9.29
C ASP A 20 -10.54 -3.10 -10.52
N CYS A 21 -11.13 -3.41 -11.69
CA CYS A 21 -10.39 -3.54 -12.96
C CYS A 21 -9.62 -2.27 -13.31
N PHE A 22 -10.20 -1.09 -13.08
CA PHE A 22 -9.53 0.18 -13.34
C PHE A 22 -8.31 0.37 -12.43
N MET A 23 -8.45 0.11 -11.12
CA MET A 23 -7.34 0.20 -10.16
C MET A 23 -6.25 -0.83 -10.44
N GLU A 24 -6.62 -2.06 -10.80
CA GLU A 24 -5.69 -3.12 -11.21
C GLU A 24 -4.92 -2.71 -12.47
N GLY A 25 -5.58 -2.08 -13.44
CA GLY A 25 -4.95 -1.50 -14.63
C GLY A 25 -3.94 -0.39 -14.28
N LEU A 26 -4.28 0.50 -13.34
CA LEU A 26 -3.35 1.52 -12.85
C LEU A 26 -2.13 0.91 -12.17
N LEU A 27 -2.33 -0.09 -11.30
CA LEU A 27 -1.23 -0.79 -10.62
C LEU A 27 -0.30 -1.47 -11.62
N LYS A 28 -0.84 -2.20 -12.60
CA LYS A 28 -0.05 -2.82 -13.68
C LYS A 28 0.73 -1.79 -14.50
N THR A 29 0.11 -0.63 -14.79
CA THR A 29 0.78 0.46 -15.50
C THR A 29 1.97 0.98 -14.71
N ILE A 30 1.82 1.22 -13.42
CA ILE A 30 2.90 1.70 -12.56
C ILE A 30 4.00 0.65 -12.45
N ILE A 31 3.65 -0.62 -12.22
CA ILE A 31 4.62 -1.73 -12.12
C ILE A 31 5.43 -1.88 -13.41
N ARG A 32 4.80 -1.71 -14.56
CA ARG A 32 5.46 -1.79 -15.87
C ARG A 32 6.41 -0.61 -16.12
N PHE A 33 5.96 0.60 -15.88
CA PHE A 33 6.66 1.79 -16.36
C PHE A 33 7.56 2.48 -15.32
N ALA A 34 7.36 2.25 -14.02
CA ALA A 34 8.21 2.88 -13.01
C ALA A 34 9.69 2.45 -13.13
N PRO A 35 10.03 1.17 -13.32
CA PRO A 35 11.43 0.76 -13.55
C PRO A 35 12.02 1.38 -14.81
N VAL A 36 11.25 1.46 -15.90
CA VAL A 36 11.69 2.07 -17.16
C VAL A 36 12.02 3.55 -16.96
N ALA A 37 11.14 4.29 -16.25
CA ALA A 37 11.38 5.72 -15.99
C ALA A 37 12.56 5.99 -15.03
N ILE A 38 12.93 5.01 -14.19
CA ILE A 38 14.14 5.09 -13.35
C ILE A 38 15.39 4.84 -14.20
N GLU A 39 15.37 3.80 -15.02
CA GLU A 39 16.51 3.44 -15.89
C GLU A 39 16.72 4.45 -17.03
N LYS A 40 15.62 4.94 -17.61
CA LYS A 40 15.59 5.87 -18.74
C LYS A 40 14.71 7.07 -18.41
N PRO A 41 15.23 8.08 -17.69
CA PRO A 41 14.43 9.22 -17.20
C PRO A 41 13.73 10.04 -18.30
N ASP A 42 14.24 9.98 -19.52
CA ASP A 42 13.71 10.72 -20.69
C ASP A 42 12.79 9.86 -21.58
N ASP A 43 12.49 8.62 -21.18
CA ASP A 43 11.54 7.77 -21.90
C ASP A 43 10.13 8.36 -21.84
N TYR A 44 9.68 8.89 -22.99
CA TYR A 44 8.41 9.60 -23.09
C TYR A 44 7.22 8.69 -22.74
N GLU A 45 7.21 7.44 -23.24
CA GLU A 45 6.10 6.52 -22.99
C GLU A 45 5.96 6.21 -21.49
N ALA A 46 7.07 5.91 -20.84
CA ALA A 46 7.08 5.64 -19.40
C ALA A 46 6.63 6.86 -18.59
N ARG A 47 7.18 8.05 -18.90
CA ARG A 47 6.83 9.31 -18.22
C ARG A 47 5.37 9.68 -18.43
N ALA A 48 4.85 9.56 -19.65
CA ALA A 48 3.46 9.89 -19.98
C ALA A 48 2.48 8.94 -19.26
N ASN A 49 2.74 7.62 -19.28
CA ASN A 49 1.89 6.65 -18.58
C ASN A 49 1.90 6.86 -17.06
N LEU A 50 3.05 7.14 -16.46
CA LEU A 50 3.13 7.39 -15.02
C LEU A 50 2.44 8.71 -14.63
N MET A 51 2.60 9.77 -15.42
CA MET A 51 1.90 11.04 -15.19
C MET A 51 0.39 10.86 -15.25
N TRP A 52 -0.09 10.13 -16.26
CA TRP A 52 -1.52 9.85 -16.42
C TRP A 52 -2.05 8.98 -15.26
N ALA A 53 -1.34 7.91 -14.91
CA ALA A 53 -1.68 7.05 -13.77
C ALA A 53 -1.69 7.84 -12.45
N SER A 54 -0.78 8.80 -12.24
CA SER A 54 -0.75 9.61 -11.03
C SER A 54 -1.99 10.48 -10.87
N SER A 55 -2.49 11.05 -11.97
CA SER A 55 -3.72 11.85 -11.99
C SER A 55 -4.94 11.01 -11.57
N TRP A 56 -5.06 9.81 -12.13
CA TRP A 56 -6.17 8.91 -11.79
C TRP A 56 -6.09 8.32 -10.37
N ALA A 57 -4.88 8.16 -9.85
CA ALA A 57 -4.68 7.67 -8.48
C ALA A 57 -5.22 8.62 -7.40
N ILE A 58 -5.41 9.92 -7.70
CA ILE A 58 -5.75 10.92 -6.68
C ILE A 58 -6.95 11.82 -7.03
N ASN A 59 -7.43 11.82 -8.28
CA ASN A 59 -8.50 12.73 -8.70
C ASN A 59 -9.91 12.38 -8.17
N GLY A 60 -10.02 11.32 -7.36
CA GLY A 60 -11.28 10.89 -6.76
C GLY A 60 -12.10 9.91 -7.59
N PHE A 61 -11.73 9.64 -8.86
CA PHE A 61 -12.47 8.68 -9.70
C PHE A 61 -12.50 7.28 -9.08
N ILE A 62 -11.35 6.80 -8.60
CA ILE A 62 -11.26 5.45 -7.97
C ILE A 62 -12.01 5.35 -6.63
N ASN A 63 -12.48 6.47 -6.09
CA ASN A 63 -13.24 6.53 -4.84
C ASN A 63 -14.74 6.27 -5.04
N GLY A 64 -15.19 6.22 -6.28
CA GLY A 64 -16.61 6.13 -6.62
C GLY A 64 -17.36 5.02 -5.90
N GLY A 65 -18.45 5.38 -5.20
CA GLY A 65 -19.31 4.44 -4.49
C GLY A 65 -18.74 3.82 -3.21
N LYS A 66 -17.54 4.22 -2.79
CA LYS A 66 -16.86 3.66 -1.59
C LYS A 66 -16.92 4.61 -0.41
N ARG A 67 -17.02 4.04 0.79
CA ARG A 67 -16.70 4.74 2.03
C ARG A 67 -15.20 4.69 2.22
N LEU A 68 -14.53 5.77 1.86
CA LEU A 68 -13.09 5.86 2.06
C LEU A 68 -12.74 5.89 3.53
N ALA A 69 -11.80 5.05 3.90
CA ALA A 69 -11.17 5.06 5.20
C ALA A 69 -9.69 4.71 5.01
N TRP A 70 -8.84 5.69 5.28
CA TRP A 70 -7.39 5.59 5.09
C TRP A 70 -6.75 4.97 6.33
N SER A 71 -5.81 4.06 6.14
CA SER A 71 -5.03 3.41 7.21
C SER A 71 -3.54 3.75 7.12
N CYS A 72 -2.89 3.43 5.99
CA CYS A 72 -1.46 3.68 5.82
C CYS A 72 -1.11 5.17 5.88
N HIS A 73 -1.93 6.05 5.25
CA HIS A 73 -1.64 7.47 5.25
C HIS A 73 -1.66 8.07 6.66
N PRO A 74 -2.69 7.88 7.51
CA PRO A 74 -2.64 8.36 8.89
C PRO A 74 -1.45 7.81 9.70
N ILE A 75 -1.06 6.56 9.47
CA ILE A 75 0.11 5.94 10.14
C ILE A 75 1.41 6.61 9.66
N GLU A 76 1.57 6.77 8.37
CA GLU A 76 2.76 7.37 7.77
C GLU A 76 2.89 8.86 8.05
N HIS A 77 1.79 9.60 8.12
CA HIS A 77 1.81 11.03 8.45
C HIS A 77 2.50 11.32 9.80
N GLU A 78 2.42 10.40 10.75
CA GLU A 78 3.13 10.53 12.01
C GLU A 78 4.63 10.29 11.87
N LEU A 79 5.06 9.42 10.93
CA LEU A 79 6.49 9.29 10.57
C LEU A 79 7.02 10.58 9.95
N SER A 80 6.31 11.12 8.96
CA SER A 80 6.69 12.38 8.32
C SER A 80 6.70 13.54 9.32
N ALA A 81 5.73 13.59 10.25
CA ALA A 81 5.63 14.68 11.24
C ALA A 81 6.78 14.71 12.26
N ILE A 82 7.34 13.56 12.63
CA ILE A 82 8.40 13.46 13.65
C ILE A 82 9.79 13.39 13.03
N TYR A 83 9.93 12.64 11.92
CA TYR A 83 11.23 12.30 11.37
C TYR A 83 11.53 12.97 10.01
N ASP A 84 10.57 13.74 9.47
CA ASP A 84 10.69 14.40 8.17
C ASP A 84 11.08 13.43 7.03
N ILE A 85 10.61 12.16 7.14
CA ILE A 85 10.84 11.16 6.10
C ILE A 85 10.06 11.54 4.83
N THR A 86 10.64 11.28 3.67
CA THR A 86 9.91 11.44 2.41
C THR A 86 8.62 10.60 2.43
N HIS A 87 7.46 11.24 2.31
CA HIS A 87 6.13 10.63 2.40
C HIS A 87 5.99 9.35 1.58
N GLY A 88 6.45 9.36 0.32
CA GLY A 88 6.39 8.17 -0.54
C GLY A 88 7.25 7.01 -0.03
N LEU A 89 8.37 7.28 0.63
CA LEU A 89 9.23 6.25 1.23
C LEU A 89 8.60 5.68 2.50
N GLY A 90 8.06 6.54 3.37
CA GLY A 90 7.33 6.08 4.56
C GLY A 90 6.16 5.17 4.19
N LEU A 91 5.35 5.57 3.20
CA LEU A 91 4.27 4.72 2.67
C LEU A 91 4.79 3.40 2.08
N ALA A 92 5.91 3.41 1.37
CA ALA A 92 6.48 2.19 0.79
C ALA A 92 6.91 1.19 1.87
N ILE A 93 7.48 1.68 2.98
CA ILE A 93 7.88 0.84 4.11
C ILE A 93 6.65 0.29 4.85
N ILE A 94 5.65 1.12 5.13
CA ILE A 94 4.47 0.73 5.93
C ILE A 94 3.50 -0.18 5.16
N THR A 95 3.27 0.06 3.87
CA THR A 95 2.20 -0.62 3.12
C THR A 95 2.30 -2.15 3.14
N PRO A 96 3.44 -2.80 2.86
CA PRO A 96 3.53 -4.26 2.92
C PRO A 96 3.28 -4.81 4.33
N ARG A 97 3.75 -4.14 5.38
CA ARG A 97 3.57 -4.55 6.78
C ARG A 97 2.12 -4.40 7.23
N TRP A 98 1.46 -3.31 6.82
CA TRP A 98 0.04 -3.12 7.02
C TRP A 98 -0.78 -4.22 6.34
N LEU A 99 -0.46 -4.57 5.11
CA LEU A 99 -1.12 -5.67 4.41
C LEU A 99 -0.88 -7.00 5.13
N GLU A 100 0.35 -7.29 5.55
CA GLU A 100 0.67 -8.50 6.31
C GLU A 100 -0.12 -8.56 7.63
N TYR A 101 -0.18 -7.44 8.37
CA TYR A 101 -0.93 -7.35 9.61
C TYR A 101 -2.45 -7.54 9.42
N CYS A 102 -2.98 -7.04 8.31
CA CYS A 102 -4.42 -7.12 8.01
C CYS A 102 -4.87 -8.44 7.39
N LEU A 103 -3.92 -9.33 7.00
CA LEU A 103 -4.25 -10.59 6.34
C LEU A 103 -4.81 -11.61 7.35
N ASP A 104 -6.04 -12.04 7.13
CA ASP A 104 -6.69 -13.14 7.82
C ASP A 104 -7.74 -13.82 6.94
N GLU A 105 -8.46 -14.80 7.48
CA GLU A 105 -9.50 -15.56 6.74
C GLU A 105 -10.64 -14.66 6.24
N THR A 106 -10.92 -13.56 6.90
CA THR A 106 -12.01 -12.63 6.52
C THR A 106 -11.60 -11.67 5.39
N THR A 107 -10.32 -11.41 5.25
CA THR A 107 -9.75 -10.44 4.32
C THR A 107 -9.07 -11.10 3.11
N VAL A 108 -8.68 -12.36 3.21
CA VAL A 108 -7.86 -13.09 2.23
C VAL A 108 -8.38 -13.03 0.79
N SER A 109 -9.68 -13.00 0.59
CA SER A 109 -10.29 -12.94 -0.76
C SER A 109 -9.85 -11.71 -1.56
N ARG A 110 -9.61 -10.58 -0.88
CA ARG A 110 -9.16 -9.34 -1.52
C ARG A 110 -7.69 -9.44 -1.95
N TYR A 111 -6.86 -10.14 -1.17
CA TYR A 111 -5.47 -10.42 -1.55
C TYR A 111 -5.38 -11.41 -2.71
N VAL A 112 -6.26 -12.42 -2.75
CA VAL A 112 -6.34 -13.36 -3.87
C VAL A 112 -6.64 -12.59 -5.16
N GLN A 113 -7.65 -11.73 -5.14
CA GLN A 113 -7.99 -10.88 -6.29
C GLN A 113 -6.80 -10.03 -6.72
N PHE A 114 -6.14 -9.36 -5.77
CA PHE A 114 -4.95 -8.55 -6.03
C PHE A 114 -3.81 -9.38 -6.64
N GLY A 115 -3.49 -10.52 -6.03
CA GLY A 115 -2.40 -11.39 -6.48
C GLY A 115 -2.62 -11.95 -7.88
N VAL A 116 -3.82 -12.46 -8.13
CA VAL A 116 -4.19 -13.03 -9.44
C VAL A 116 -4.23 -11.95 -10.51
N ASN A 117 -4.93 -10.85 -10.25
CA ASN A 117 -5.21 -9.86 -11.28
C ASN A 117 -4.03 -8.91 -11.53
N VAL A 118 -3.23 -8.57 -10.53
CA VAL A 118 -2.11 -7.62 -10.68
C VAL A 118 -0.78 -8.33 -10.97
N PHE A 119 -0.52 -9.44 -10.26
CA PHE A 119 0.76 -10.16 -10.36
C PHE A 119 0.69 -11.48 -11.14
N ASN A 120 -0.46 -11.85 -11.69
CA ASN A 120 -0.68 -13.09 -12.44
C ASN A 120 -0.30 -14.35 -11.62
N ILE A 121 -0.55 -14.34 -10.31
CA ILE A 121 -0.35 -15.52 -9.45
C ILE A 121 -1.38 -16.58 -9.85
N ASN A 122 -0.96 -17.85 -9.89
CA ASN A 122 -1.85 -18.95 -10.24
C ASN A 122 -3.04 -19.04 -9.27
N PRO A 123 -4.30 -18.91 -9.75
CA PRO A 123 -5.50 -18.91 -8.91
C PRO A 123 -5.83 -20.28 -8.29
N GLU A 124 -5.19 -21.38 -8.75
CA GLU A 124 -5.43 -22.73 -8.22
C GLU A 124 -4.67 -23.02 -6.91
N GLN A 125 -3.81 -22.10 -6.46
CA GLN A 125 -3.10 -22.23 -5.20
C GLN A 125 -4.06 -21.96 -4.02
N ALA A 126 -3.63 -22.36 -2.80
CA ALA A 126 -4.39 -22.05 -1.60
C ALA A 126 -4.52 -20.52 -1.41
N PRO A 127 -5.71 -20.00 -1.05
CA PRO A 127 -5.95 -18.55 -0.94
C PRO A 127 -4.92 -17.81 -0.09
N MET A 128 -4.51 -18.39 1.03
CA MET A 128 -3.53 -17.79 1.94
C MET A 128 -2.12 -17.71 1.31
N ASP A 129 -1.77 -18.69 0.47
CA ASP A 129 -0.48 -18.70 -0.22
C ASP A 129 -0.45 -17.66 -1.34
N ILE A 130 -1.56 -17.50 -2.09
CA ILE A 130 -1.72 -16.42 -3.06
C ILE A 130 -1.57 -15.06 -2.37
N ALA A 131 -2.21 -14.89 -1.20
CA ALA A 131 -2.18 -13.65 -0.45
C ALA A 131 -0.77 -13.28 0.00
N ARG A 132 -0.02 -14.22 0.57
CA ARG A 132 1.38 -14.02 0.97
C ARG A 132 2.26 -13.70 -0.22
N GLN A 133 2.16 -14.47 -1.30
CA GLN A 133 2.91 -14.20 -2.53
C GLN A 133 2.59 -12.80 -3.11
N ALA A 134 1.33 -12.34 -3.01
CA ALA A 134 0.97 -11.01 -3.49
C ALA A 134 1.65 -9.89 -2.67
N ILE A 135 1.73 -10.05 -1.35
CA ILE A 135 2.46 -9.13 -0.47
C ILE A 135 3.96 -9.16 -0.80
N ASP A 136 4.54 -10.36 -0.95
CA ASP A 136 5.95 -10.54 -1.29
C ASP A 136 6.29 -9.90 -2.65
N ARG A 137 5.43 -10.06 -3.67
CA ARG A 137 5.61 -9.43 -4.98
C ARG A 137 5.56 -7.91 -4.90
N LEU A 138 4.67 -7.36 -4.08
CA LEU A 138 4.63 -5.91 -3.84
C LEU A 138 5.89 -5.42 -3.14
N ALA A 139 6.34 -6.11 -2.10
CA ALA A 139 7.57 -5.79 -1.37
C ALA A 139 8.81 -5.89 -2.28
N ASP A 140 8.92 -6.95 -3.09
CA ASP A 140 9.99 -7.13 -4.08
C ASP A 140 10.03 -5.99 -5.10
N PHE A 141 8.86 -5.59 -5.60
CA PHE A 141 8.75 -4.44 -6.51
C PHE A 141 9.26 -3.14 -5.85
N LEU A 142 8.82 -2.82 -4.64
CA LEU A 142 9.21 -1.60 -3.94
C LEU A 142 10.70 -1.59 -3.57
N PHE A 143 11.19 -2.69 -3.02
CA PHE A 143 12.52 -2.70 -2.38
C PHE A 143 13.62 -3.22 -3.28
N ASN A 144 13.34 -4.20 -4.13
CA ASN A 144 14.35 -4.76 -5.03
C ASN A 144 14.31 -4.13 -6.42
N THR A 145 13.13 -3.89 -6.98
CA THR A 145 13.00 -3.29 -8.31
C THR A 145 13.20 -1.77 -8.28
N LEU A 146 12.49 -1.05 -7.38
CA LEU A 146 12.61 0.40 -7.26
C LEU A 146 13.75 0.85 -6.34
N LYS A 147 14.45 -0.08 -5.67
CA LYS A 147 15.62 0.18 -4.79
C LYS A 147 15.31 1.10 -3.61
N LEU A 148 14.07 1.09 -3.10
CA LEU A 148 13.72 1.85 -1.91
C LEU A 148 14.26 1.14 -0.65
N ASP A 149 14.56 1.91 0.40
CA ASP A 149 14.84 1.35 1.72
C ASP A 149 13.63 0.61 2.24
N ASN A 150 13.86 -0.57 2.83
CA ASN A 150 12.79 -1.51 3.18
C ASN A 150 12.44 -1.53 4.67
N THR A 151 13.16 -0.77 5.51
CA THR A 151 12.89 -0.70 6.95
C THR A 151 13.07 0.72 7.48
N LEU A 152 12.37 1.03 8.58
CA LEU A 152 12.51 2.29 9.30
C LEU A 152 13.89 2.45 9.90
N SER A 153 14.52 1.36 10.35
CA SER A 153 15.89 1.38 10.89
C SER A 153 16.93 1.87 9.88
N LYS A 154 16.79 1.52 8.59
CA LYS A 154 17.71 2.00 7.54
C LYS A 154 17.66 3.49 7.32
N VAL A 155 16.55 4.11 7.64
CA VAL A 155 16.36 5.56 7.54
C VAL A 155 16.50 6.27 8.90
N GLY A 156 17.11 5.59 9.89
CA GLY A 156 17.45 6.17 11.20
C GLY A 156 16.28 6.30 12.17
N ILE A 157 15.15 5.65 11.90
CA ILE A 157 13.95 5.70 12.75
C ILE A 157 13.98 4.51 13.73
N THR A 158 13.74 4.80 15.01
CA THR A 158 13.69 3.83 16.11
C THR A 158 12.29 3.74 16.72
N ALA A 159 12.09 2.79 17.62
CA ALA A 159 10.80 2.57 18.28
C ALA A 159 10.41 3.65 19.30
N GLU A 160 11.28 4.63 19.59
CA GLU A 160 11.12 5.62 20.67
C GLU A 160 9.77 6.33 20.68
N HIS A 161 9.27 6.70 19.50
CA HIS A 161 8.04 7.49 19.37
C HIS A 161 6.82 6.67 18.91
N PHE A 162 6.93 5.36 18.72
CA PHE A 162 5.84 4.52 18.21
C PHE A 162 4.54 4.63 19.00
N PRO A 163 4.55 4.60 20.37
CA PRO A 163 3.31 4.74 21.14
C PRO A 163 2.59 6.06 20.90
N VAL A 164 3.32 7.18 20.88
CA VAL A 164 2.70 8.50 20.65
C VAL A 164 2.24 8.67 19.21
N MET A 165 2.97 8.13 18.26
CA MET A 165 2.60 8.13 16.84
C MET A 165 1.34 7.30 16.61
N ALA A 166 1.27 6.10 17.15
CA ALA A 166 0.10 5.23 17.03
C ALA A 166 -1.15 5.88 17.66
N GLN A 167 -1.01 6.50 18.83
CA GLN A 167 -2.09 7.24 19.47
C GLN A 167 -2.61 8.38 18.61
N LYS A 168 -1.71 9.15 17.99
CA LYS A 168 -2.08 10.27 17.11
C LYS A 168 -2.71 9.79 15.81
N ALA A 169 -2.16 8.75 15.17
CA ALA A 169 -2.69 8.17 13.93
C ALA A 169 -4.16 7.77 14.09
N CYS A 170 -4.53 7.11 15.20
CA CYS A 170 -5.91 6.73 15.48
C CYS A 170 -6.74 7.83 16.19
N ARG A 171 -6.12 8.97 16.56
CA ARG A 171 -6.76 10.08 17.27
C ARG A 171 -7.50 9.64 18.55
N GLY A 172 -6.93 8.69 19.26
CA GLY A 172 -7.53 8.08 20.46
C GLY A 172 -8.80 7.26 20.18
N LYS A 173 -9.04 6.85 18.94
CA LYS A 173 -10.19 6.05 18.50
C LYS A 173 -9.71 4.86 17.68
N VAL A 174 -10.64 4.12 17.11
CA VAL A 174 -10.32 3.06 16.13
C VAL A 174 -10.06 3.70 14.76
N LEU A 175 -8.90 3.46 14.17
CA LEU A 175 -8.61 3.82 12.80
C LEU A 175 -9.39 2.88 11.87
N ARG A 176 -10.41 3.41 11.22
CA ARG A 176 -11.25 2.64 10.30
C ARG A 176 -10.53 2.52 8.95
N GLY A 177 -10.69 1.38 8.30
CA GLY A 177 -10.07 1.10 7.00
C GLY A 177 -10.47 -0.27 6.51
N PHE A 178 -9.59 -0.90 5.77
CA PHE A 178 -9.75 -2.30 5.32
C PHE A 178 -9.99 -3.25 6.50
N LYS A 179 -9.23 -3.08 7.58
CA LYS A 179 -9.43 -3.70 8.88
C LYS A 179 -9.39 -2.61 9.95
N PRO A 180 -10.30 -2.60 10.92
CA PRO A 180 -10.23 -1.63 12.04
C PRO A 180 -8.95 -1.85 12.85
N LEU A 181 -8.18 -0.78 13.09
CA LEU A 181 -6.93 -0.81 13.84
C LEU A 181 -7.04 0.04 15.10
N GLN A 182 -6.66 -0.50 16.23
CA GLN A 182 -6.48 0.22 17.49
C GLN A 182 -5.03 0.69 17.63
N GLN A 183 -4.73 1.45 18.67
CA GLN A 183 -3.38 1.96 18.90
C GLN A 183 -2.32 0.85 18.91
N HIS A 184 -2.56 -0.25 19.64
CA HIS A 184 -1.61 -1.36 19.74
C HIS A 184 -1.38 -2.08 18.40
N ASP A 185 -2.38 -2.10 17.50
CA ASP A 185 -2.23 -2.66 16.15
C ASP A 185 -1.28 -1.79 15.32
N ILE A 186 -1.39 -0.47 15.45
CA ILE A 186 -0.54 0.48 14.75
C ILE A 186 0.90 0.43 15.29
N GLU A 187 1.06 0.33 16.61
CA GLU A 187 2.39 0.11 17.23
C GLU A 187 3.03 -1.16 16.66
N LYS A 188 2.25 -2.25 16.53
CA LYS A 188 2.76 -3.49 15.96
C LYS A 188 3.17 -3.35 14.49
N ILE A 189 2.41 -2.61 13.69
CA ILE A 189 2.78 -2.33 12.28
C ILE A 189 4.09 -1.54 12.23
N PHE A 190 4.30 -0.56 13.11
CA PHE A 190 5.58 0.15 13.20
C PHE A 190 6.72 -0.78 13.60
N GLU A 191 6.53 -1.66 14.61
CA GLU A 191 7.54 -2.64 15.01
C GLU A 191 7.92 -3.59 13.86
N MET A 192 6.94 -4.08 13.10
CA MET A 192 7.17 -4.90 11.90
C MET A 192 7.92 -4.16 10.80
N SER A 193 7.96 -2.84 10.86
CA SER A 193 8.61 -1.97 9.88
C SER A 193 10.05 -1.60 10.23
N LEU A 194 10.56 -1.98 11.43
CA LEU A 194 11.96 -1.81 11.83
C LEU A 194 12.88 -2.80 11.09
#